data_1b21056af27f5be434c6f92a4b554d1f
#
_entry.id   1b21056af27f5be434c6f92a4b554d1f
#
_cell.length_a   1.000
_cell.length_b   1.000
_cell.length_c   1.000
_cell.angle_alpha   90.00
_cell.angle_beta   90.00
_cell.angle_gamma   90.00
#
_symmetry.space_group_name_H-M   'P 1'
#
loop_
_entity.id
_entity.type
_entity.pdbx_description
1 polymer ?
#
loop_
_entity_poly.entity_id
_entity_poly.type
_entity_poly.pdbx_seq_one_letter_code
_entity_poly.pdbx_strand_id
1 'polypeptide(L)' 'MEYTNSQIRELIAEHCHNADDRRMLEMRLIDGMTFEAIGFEMGMTTKTVRKRIHKQEEILFRHIPG' A
#
# COMPACT_ATOMS: atom_id res chain seq x y z
N MET A 1 15.10 -8.55 -6.95
CA MET A 1 15.67 -7.29 -6.45
C MET A 1 14.75 -6.72 -5.38
N GLU A 2 15.33 -6.42 -4.23
CA GLU A 2 14.56 -5.85 -3.14
C GLU A 2 14.60 -4.32 -3.17
N TYR A 3 13.48 -3.71 -2.93
CA TYR A 3 13.39 -2.27 -2.82
C TYR A 3 13.57 -1.84 -1.36
N THR A 4 14.28 -0.75 -1.15
CA THR A 4 14.39 -0.17 0.19
C THR A 4 13.06 0.50 0.56
N ASN A 5 12.86 0.74 1.86
CA ASN A 5 11.66 1.43 2.31
C ASN A 5 11.54 2.83 1.70
N SER A 6 12.66 3.51 1.49
CA SER A 6 12.66 4.81 0.83
C SER A 6 12.17 4.73 -0.61
N GLN A 7 12.62 3.70 -1.33
CA GLN A 7 12.18 3.48 -2.71
C GLN A 7 10.68 3.16 -2.78
N ILE A 8 10.19 2.35 -1.85
CA ILE A 8 8.76 2.02 -1.78
C ILE A 8 7.94 3.28 -1.49
N ARG A 9 8.37 4.12 -0.56
CA ARG A 9 7.69 5.37 -0.25
C ARG A 9 7.65 6.31 -1.45
N GLU A 10 8.74 6.41 -2.19
CA GLU A 10 8.77 7.22 -3.40
C GLU A 10 7.79 6.73 -4.46
N LEU A 11 7.74 5.41 -4.68
CA LEU A 11 6.80 4.83 -5.61
C LEU A 11 5.35 5.10 -5.20
N ILE A 12 5.04 4.94 -3.92
CA ILE A 12 3.72 5.22 -3.39
C ILE A 12 3.35 6.69 -3.58
N ALA A 13 4.26 7.60 -3.24
CA ALA A 13 4.03 9.02 -3.37
C ALA A 13 3.83 9.44 -4.82
N GLU A 14 4.54 8.80 -5.74
CA GLU A 14 4.49 9.14 -7.16
C GLU A 14 3.25 8.62 -7.87
N HIS A 15 2.82 7.40 -7.52
CA HIS A 15 1.75 6.70 -8.25
C HIS A 15 0.43 6.58 -7.49
N CYS A 16 0.40 6.87 -6.22
CA CYS A 16 -0.80 6.81 -5.40
C CYS A 16 -1.19 8.19 -4.93
N HIS A 17 -2.35 8.68 -5.37
CA HIS A 17 -2.77 10.06 -5.09
C HIS A 17 -3.77 10.20 -3.94
N ASN A 18 -4.37 9.10 -3.49
CA ASN A 18 -5.30 9.13 -2.38
C ASN A 18 -4.53 8.96 -1.06
N ALA A 19 -4.74 9.89 -0.11
CA ALA A 19 -4.01 9.87 1.16
C ALA A 19 -4.26 8.60 1.97
N ASP A 20 -5.50 8.11 2.00
CA ASP A 20 -5.85 6.89 2.72
C ASP A 20 -5.19 5.66 2.08
N ASP A 21 -5.18 5.60 0.76
CA ASP A 21 -4.54 4.49 0.04
C ASP A 21 -3.03 4.49 0.24
N ARG A 22 -2.40 5.67 0.24
CA ARG A 22 -0.97 5.80 0.55
C ARG A 22 -0.67 5.24 1.93
N ARG A 23 -1.46 5.62 2.90
CA ARG A 23 -1.27 5.19 4.28
C ARG A 23 -1.41 3.69 4.41
N MET A 24 -2.43 3.11 3.79
CA MET A 24 -2.64 1.67 3.80
C MET A 24 -1.49 0.92 3.12
N LEU A 25 -1.00 1.42 2.00
CA LEU A 25 0.15 0.83 1.31
C LEU A 25 1.42 0.88 2.15
N GLU A 26 1.67 2.00 2.82
CA GLU A 26 2.82 2.12 3.71
C GLU A 26 2.72 1.13 4.87
N MET A 27 1.57 1.00 5.49
CA MET A 27 1.35 0.04 6.56
C MET A 27 1.59 -1.39 6.09
N ARG A 28 1.15 -1.72 4.88
CA ARG A 28 1.27 -3.06 4.34
C ARG A 28 2.67 -3.38 3.83
N LEU A 29 3.25 -2.49 3.02
CA LEU A 29 4.51 -2.76 2.33
C LEU A 29 5.75 -2.41 3.14
N ILE A 30 5.65 -1.43 4.02
CA ILE A 30 6.78 -0.99 4.84
C ILE A 30 6.71 -1.58 6.24
N ASP A 31 5.57 -1.45 6.90
CA ASP A 31 5.40 -1.90 8.29
C ASP A 31 5.04 -3.39 8.40
N GLY A 32 4.65 -4.02 7.32
CA GLY A 32 4.31 -5.44 7.31
C GLY A 32 3.03 -5.79 8.07
N MET A 33 2.10 -4.85 8.19
CA MET A 33 0.86 -5.07 8.93
C MET A 33 -0.10 -5.99 8.18
N THR A 34 -0.92 -6.71 8.93
CA THR A 34 -1.98 -7.52 8.35
C THR A 34 -3.13 -6.64 7.87
N PHE A 35 -3.96 -7.16 6.97
CA PHE A 35 -5.14 -6.42 6.51
C PHE A 35 -6.09 -6.11 7.66
N GLU A 36 -6.21 -7.03 8.64
CA GLU A 36 -7.03 -6.80 9.83
C GLU A 36 -6.53 -5.64 10.65
N ALA A 37 -5.21 -5.58 10.89
CA ALA A 37 -4.61 -4.50 11.65
C ALA A 37 -4.77 -3.16 10.94
N ILE A 38 -4.59 -3.14 9.63
CA ILE A 38 -4.79 -1.93 8.82
C ILE A 38 -6.25 -1.48 8.88
N GLY A 39 -7.18 -2.42 8.76
CA GLY A 39 -8.60 -2.11 8.85
C GLY A 39 -8.98 -1.49 10.19
N PHE A 40 -8.40 -2.02 11.26
CA PHE A 40 -8.62 -1.48 12.60
C PHE A 40 -8.11 -0.03 12.69
N GLU A 41 -6.90 0.23 12.18
CA GLU A 41 -6.31 1.57 12.22
C GLU A 41 -7.07 2.58 11.35
N MET A 42 -7.57 2.13 10.21
CA MET A 42 -8.25 3.00 9.25
C MET A 42 -9.77 3.07 9.45
N GLY A 43 -10.32 2.30 10.37
CA GLY A 43 -11.76 2.22 10.56
C GLY A 43 -12.49 1.59 9.39
N MET A 44 -11.86 0.62 8.74
CA MET A 44 -12.40 -0.08 7.57
C MET A 44 -12.49 -1.58 7.82
N THR A 45 -13.35 -2.27 7.06
CA THR A 45 -13.41 -3.72 7.12
C THR A 45 -12.18 -4.31 6.43
N THR A 46 -11.81 -5.53 6.83
CA THR A 46 -10.69 -6.26 6.22
C THR A 46 -10.90 -6.44 4.71
N LYS A 47 -12.12 -6.73 4.31
CA LYS A 47 -12.49 -6.90 2.90
C LYS A 47 -12.22 -5.63 2.09
N THR A 48 -12.63 -4.49 2.62
CA THR A 48 -12.42 -3.19 1.97
C THR A 48 -10.93 -2.86 1.85
N VAL A 49 -10.17 -3.08 2.94
CA VAL A 49 -8.72 -2.85 2.95
C VAL A 49 -8.04 -3.71 1.89
N ARG A 50 -8.34 -5.00 1.87
CA ARG A 50 -7.75 -5.93 0.91
C ARG A 50 -8.03 -5.50 -0.53
N LYS A 51 -9.27 -5.15 -0.82
CA LYS A 51 -9.67 -4.72 -2.17
C LYS A 51 -8.92 -3.46 -2.60
N ARG A 52 -8.86 -2.46 -1.73
CA ARG A 52 -8.20 -1.19 -2.04
C ARG A 52 -6.69 -1.36 -2.18
N ILE A 53 -6.06 -2.12 -1.29
CA ILE A 53 -4.62 -2.37 -1.35
C ILE A 53 -4.27 -3.13 -2.63
N HIS A 54 -5.00 -4.19 -2.96
CA HIS A 54 -4.73 -4.96 -4.17
C HIS A 54 -4.84 -4.10 -5.43
N LYS A 55 -5.82 -3.23 -5.50
CA LYS A 55 -5.98 -2.31 -6.62
C LYS A 55 -4.78 -1.37 -6.75
N GLN A 56 -4.33 -0.81 -5.65
CA GLN A 56 -3.18 0.10 -5.66
C GLN A 56 -1.87 -0.62 -5.92
N GLU A 57 -1.70 -1.82 -5.38
CA GLU A 57 -0.53 -2.64 -5.67
C GLU A 57 -0.42 -2.97 -7.16
N GLU A 58 -1.54 -3.26 -7.79
CA GLU A 58 -1.59 -3.55 -9.21
C GLU A 58 -1.10 -2.35 -10.04
N ILE A 59 -1.54 -1.15 -9.68
CA ILE A 59 -1.08 0.08 -10.33
C ILE A 59 0.41 0.30 -10.06
N LEU A 60 0.82 0.15 -8.82
CA LEU A 60 2.19 0.40 -8.38
C LEU A 60 3.17 -0.53 -9.09
N PHE A 61 2.85 -1.82 -9.14
CA PHE A 61 3.76 -2.82 -9.72
C PHE A 61 3.88 -2.74 -11.24
N ARG A 62 2.96 -2.07 -11.91
CA ARG A 62 3.10 -1.78 -13.34
C ARG A 62 4.26 -0.83 -13.64
N HIS A 63 4.62 0.00 -12.67
CA HIS A 63 5.68 1.01 -12.81
C HIS A 63 7.02 0.55 -12.27
N ILE A 64 7.09 -0.69 -11.76
CA ILE A 64 8.34 -1.27 -11.31
C ILE A 64 9.01 -1.98 -12.47
N PRO A 65 10.25 -1.60 -12.85
CA PRO A 65 10.96 -2.30 -13.90
C PRO A 65 11.21 -3.74 -13.48
N GLY A 66 10.70 -4.67 -14.26
CA GLY A 66 10.72 -6.06 -13.90
C GLY A 66 11.81 -6.87 -14.48
#